data_81c74857b1184f34776b5318b639b643
#
_entry.id   81c74857b1184f34776b5318b639b643
#
_cell.length_a   1.000
_cell.length_b   1.000
_cell.length_c   1.000
_cell.angle_alpha   90.00
_cell.angle_beta   90.00
_cell.angle_gamma   90.00
#
_symmetry.space_group_name_H-M   'P 1'
#
loop_
_entity.id
_entity.type
_entity.pdbx_description
1 polymer ?
#
loop_
_entity_poly.entity_id
_entity_poly.type
_entity_poly.pdbx_seq_one_letter_code
_entity_poly.pdbx_strand_id
1 'polypeptide(L)'
;MRKERFKLLSKINYPDDLRKLDKSELISICEELREYIIDTISTHGGHFGGSLGVVELTVALHYVFNTPYDQIVWDVGHQAYGHKILTGRRKDFHTNRIYKGLSGFPKRSESIYDTFGVGHSSTSISAALGMATASKHKKQYKKQHIAVIGDGGMTGGIAFEGMNNAGVSKSNILIILNDNCMSIDPNVGALKNYLTNISTSSTFNKLRNDIWKVLGKISKFGPNARGIGKKLEKSLKSFITNQSNLFESLNLRYFGPIDGHNIDHLVHTLERLKKINGPKILHCLTVKGKGYELAEQNQTKWHATSKFDKISGKSKKKNIITPQPPKYQDVFGNTIVELANKNKKIVGITPAMPS
;
A
#
# COMPACT_ATOMS: atom_id res chain seq x y z
N MET A 1 -25.97 19.53 2.05
CA MET A 1 -25.95 18.39 1.11
C MET A 1 -24.72 17.49 1.22
N ARG A 2 -23.43 17.95 1.15
CA ARG A 2 -22.27 17.03 1.31
C ARG A 2 -22.10 16.42 2.71
N LYS A 3 -22.48 17.12 3.80
CA LYS A 3 -22.37 16.61 5.18
C LYS A 3 -23.32 15.46 5.50
N GLU A 4 -24.49 15.43 4.89
CA GLU A 4 -25.49 14.37 5.11
C GLU A 4 -25.10 13.05 4.43
N ARG A 5 -24.32 13.12 3.34
CA ARG A 5 -23.90 11.93 2.58
C ARG A 5 -22.72 11.19 3.23
N PHE A 6 -21.81 11.92 3.89
CA PHE A 6 -20.60 11.36 4.54
C PHE A 6 -20.67 11.62 6.05
N LYS A 7 -21.60 10.92 6.72
CA LYS A 7 -21.95 11.18 8.13
C LYS A 7 -20.77 10.95 9.09
N LEU A 8 -20.04 9.87 8.89
CA LEU A 8 -18.89 9.51 9.74
C LEU A 8 -17.63 10.21 9.26
N LEU A 9 -17.30 10.15 7.98
CA LEU A 9 -16.09 10.77 7.42
C LEU A 9 -16.08 12.29 7.65
N SER A 10 -17.25 12.95 7.66
CA SER A 10 -17.34 14.39 7.93
C SER A 10 -16.83 14.78 9.34
N LYS A 11 -16.87 13.86 10.30
CA LYS A 11 -16.42 14.07 11.69
C LYS A 11 -14.92 13.83 11.84
N ILE A 12 -14.27 13.14 10.89
CA ILE A 12 -12.86 12.80 10.94
C ILE A 12 -12.05 13.89 10.26
N ASN A 13 -11.27 14.63 11.02
CA ASN A 13 -10.29 15.58 10.51
C ASN A 13 -8.87 14.97 10.59
N TYR A 14 -8.56 14.27 11.68
CA TYR A 14 -7.28 13.66 11.95
C TYR A 14 -7.42 12.21 12.40
N PRO A 15 -6.36 11.40 12.37
CA PRO A 15 -6.40 10.02 12.84
C PRO A 15 -6.87 9.84 14.28
N ASP A 16 -6.69 10.86 15.14
CA ASP A 16 -7.21 10.84 16.50
C ASP A 16 -8.74 10.76 16.55
N ASP A 17 -9.44 11.37 15.61
CA ASP A 17 -10.89 11.28 15.51
C ASP A 17 -11.32 9.88 15.03
N LEU A 18 -10.58 9.30 14.08
CA LEU A 18 -10.80 7.93 13.60
C LEU A 18 -10.66 6.90 14.74
N ARG A 19 -9.65 7.08 15.61
CA ARG A 19 -9.40 6.17 16.75
C ARG A 19 -10.46 6.23 17.85
N LYS A 20 -11.33 7.23 17.85
CA LYS A 20 -12.48 7.33 18.79
C LYS A 20 -13.70 6.53 18.33
N LEU A 21 -13.73 6.09 17.07
CA LEU A 21 -14.84 5.30 16.55
C LEU A 21 -14.81 3.88 17.08
N ASP A 22 -15.99 3.28 17.20
CA ASP A 22 -16.11 1.85 17.46
C ASP A 22 -15.65 1.04 16.26
N LYS A 23 -15.11 -0.16 16.49
CA LYS A 23 -14.65 -1.05 15.40
C LYS A 23 -15.76 -1.36 14.40
N SER A 24 -16.99 -1.46 14.84
CA SER A 24 -18.17 -1.69 13.99
C SER A 24 -18.44 -0.56 12.99
N GLU A 25 -17.98 0.66 13.26
CA GLU A 25 -18.14 1.82 12.37
C GLU A 25 -17.08 1.86 11.25
N LEU A 26 -15.99 1.08 11.36
CA LEU A 26 -14.88 1.13 10.41
C LEU A 26 -15.26 0.67 9.00
N ILE A 27 -16.22 -0.24 8.86
CA ILE A 27 -16.75 -0.66 7.56
C ILE A 27 -17.37 0.54 6.86
N SER A 28 -18.26 1.26 7.55
CA SER A 28 -18.93 2.44 7.00
C SER A 28 -17.96 3.57 6.67
N ILE A 29 -16.89 3.75 7.47
CA ILE A 29 -15.81 4.70 7.14
C ILE A 29 -15.09 4.31 5.86
N CYS A 30 -14.79 3.03 5.65
CA CYS A 30 -14.17 2.56 4.41
C CYS A 30 -15.06 2.84 3.20
N GLU A 31 -16.37 2.61 3.32
CA GLU A 31 -17.34 2.89 2.27
C GLU A 31 -17.41 4.38 1.95
N GLU A 32 -17.57 5.24 2.96
CA GLU A 32 -17.64 6.69 2.79
C GLU A 32 -16.32 7.26 2.22
N LEU A 33 -15.17 6.77 2.68
CA LEU A 33 -13.84 7.18 2.17
C LEU A 33 -13.67 6.81 0.70
N ARG A 34 -14.07 5.59 0.33
CA ARG A 34 -14.03 5.11 -1.06
C ARG A 34 -14.90 5.97 -1.95
N GLU A 35 -16.15 6.21 -1.54
CA GLU A 35 -17.08 7.04 -2.29
C GLU A 35 -16.58 8.49 -2.43
N TYR A 36 -15.98 9.05 -1.37
CA TYR A 36 -15.38 10.38 -1.40
C TYR A 36 -14.22 10.48 -2.40
N ILE A 37 -13.36 9.44 -2.47
CA ILE A 37 -12.29 9.35 -3.46
C ILE A 37 -12.86 9.29 -4.88
N ILE A 38 -13.87 8.43 -5.12
CA ILE A 38 -14.53 8.31 -6.44
C ILE A 38 -15.11 9.65 -6.87
N ASP A 39 -15.87 10.32 -6.01
CA ASP A 39 -16.48 11.60 -6.29
C ASP A 39 -15.46 12.68 -6.65
N THR A 40 -14.37 12.76 -5.88
CA THR A 40 -13.34 13.77 -6.11
C THR A 40 -12.55 13.49 -7.38
N ILE A 41 -12.09 12.27 -7.57
CA ILE A 41 -11.23 11.92 -8.72
C ILE A 41 -12.03 11.94 -10.03
N SER A 42 -13.32 11.61 -10.03
CA SER A 42 -14.16 11.73 -11.21
C SER A 42 -14.23 13.17 -11.76
N THR A 43 -14.09 14.18 -10.87
CA THR A 43 -14.15 15.60 -11.24
C THR A 43 -12.80 16.24 -11.56
N HIS A 44 -11.70 15.70 -11.03
CA HIS A 44 -10.38 16.34 -11.16
C HIS A 44 -9.34 15.44 -11.87
N GLY A 45 -9.55 14.12 -11.87
CA GLY A 45 -8.56 13.15 -12.32
C GLY A 45 -7.53 12.84 -11.23
N GLY A 46 -6.68 11.85 -11.48
CA GLY A 46 -5.63 11.44 -10.55
C GLY A 46 -5.37 9.94 -10.54
N HIS A 47 -4.52 9.48 -9.60
CA HIS A 47 -4.28 8.06 -9.36
C HIS A 47 -5.50 7.45 -8.66
N PHE A 48 -6.15 6.52 -9.33
CA PHE A 48 -7.47 6.08 -8.92
C PHE A 48 -7.48 4.66 -8.36
N GLY A 49 -7.17 3.67 -9.20
CA GLY A 49 -7.28 2.25 -8.82
C GLY A 49 -6.40 1.88 -7.63
N GLY A 50 -5.16 2.40 -7.57
CA GLY A 50 -4.25 2.15 -6.45
C GLY A 50 -4.79 2.67 -5.12
N SER A 51 -5.39 3.87 -5.12
CA SER A 51 -5.97 4.46 -3.91
C SER A 51 -7.24 3.74 -3.44
N LEU A 52 -8.07 3.25 -4.36
CA LEU A 52 -9.26 2.45 -4.03
C LEU A 52 -8.89 1.07 -3.45
N GLY A 53 -7.81 0.47 -3.97
CA GLY A 53 -7.36 -0.85 -3.53
C GLY A 53 -6.82 -0.90 -2.10
N VAL A 54 -6.52 0.24 -1.49
CA VAL A 54 -5.93 0.30 -0.14
C VAL A 54 -6.77 1.09 0.87
N VAL A 55 -8.06 1.26 0.64
CA VAL A 55 -8.96 2.01 1.54
C VAL A 55 -8.97 1.37 2.91
N GLU A 56 -9.29 0.08 3.01
CA GLU A 56 -9.36 -0.65 4.28
C GLU A 56 -7.99 -0.68 4.97
N LEU A 57 -6.92 -0.91 4.22
CA LEU A 57 -5.56 -0.89 4.75
C LEU A 57 -5.20 0.49 5.32
N THR A 58 -5.58 1.58 4.64
CA THR A 58 -5.32 2.95 5.10
C THR A 58 -6.07 3.25 6.38
N VAL A 59 -7.36 2.89 6.46
CA VAL A 59 -8.18 3.06 7.66
C VAL A 59 -7.58 2.25 8.82
N ALA A 60 -7.26 0.96 8.60
CA ALA A 60 -6.68 0.10 9.62
C ALA A 60 -5.34 0.63 10.15
N LEU A 61 -4.46 1.13 9.27
CA LEU A 61 -3.17 1.70 9.66
C LEU A 61 -3.34 2.93 10.55
N HIS A 62 -4.22 3.87 10.18
CA HIS A 62 -4.45 5.07 10.98
C HIS A 62 -5.26 4.83 12.26
N TYR A 63 -6.04 3.75 12.28
CA TYR A 63 -6.77 3.32 13.46
C TYR A 63 -5.85 2.68 14.51
N VAL A 64 -4.93 1.80 14.09
CA VAL A 64 -4.07 1.01 14.98
C VAL A 64 -2.82 1.78 15.41
N PHE A 65 -2.19 2.51 14.50
CA PHE A 65 -0.93 3.22 14.77
C PHE A 65 -1.17 4.67 15.16
N ASN A 66 -0.41 5.12 16.15
CA ASN A 66 -0.50 6.50 16.67
C ASN A 66 0.26 7.49 15.78
N THR A 67 -0.25 7.72 14.56
CA THR A 67 0.32 8.71 13.65
C THR A 67 0.00 10.14 14.11
N PRO A 68 0.92 11.11 13.99
CA PRO A 68 2.22 11.08 13.29
C PRO A 68 3.39 10.57 14.14
N TYR A 69 3.19 10.21 15.42
CA TYR A 69 4.26 9.64 16.24
C TYR A 69 4.79 8.34 15.62
N ASP A 70 3.92 7.39 15.33
CA ASP A 70 4.23 6.24 14.48
C ASP A 70 4.30 6.72 13.02
N GLN A 71 5.26 6.24 12.25
CA GLN A 71 5.60 6.78 10.94
C GLN A 71 5.22 5.79 9.83
N ILE A 72 4.47 6.27 8.83
CA ILE A 72 4.09 5.50 7.64
C ILE A 72 4.77 6.11 6.43
N VAL A 73 5.46 5.28 5.65
CA VAL A 73 6.06 5.62 4.36
C VAL A 73 5.31 4.89 3.26
N TRP A 74 4.67 5.62 2.37
CA TRP A 74 3.95 5.10 1.22
C TRP A 74 4.88 5.00 0.02
N ASP A 75 5.09 3.80 -0.52
CA ASP A 75 5.92 3.63 -1.71
C ASP A 75 5.28 4.32 -2.92
N VAL A 76 6.07 5.04 -3.73
CA VAL A 76 5.60 5.94 -4.79
C VAL A 76 4.67 7.05 -4.28
N GLY A 77 3.68 6.71 -3.47
CA GLY A 77 2.68 7.62 -2.92
C GLY A 77 1.40 7.78 -3.76
N HIS A 78 1.29 7.08 -4.89
CA HIS A 78 0.08 7.10 -5.75
C HIS A 78 -1.16 6.49 -5.08
N GLN A 79 -0.97 5.67 -4.07
CA GLN A 79 -2.01 5.00 -3.28
C GLN A 79 -2.39 5.77 -1.99
N ALA A 80 -1.86 6.98 -1.77
CA ALA A 80 -1.97 7.69 -0.50
C ALA A 80 -3.13 8.69 -0.41
N TYR A 81 -4.16 8.59 -1.25
CA TYR A 81 -5.28 9.54 -1.21
C TYR A 81 -6.11 9.40 0.06
N GLY A 82 -6.42 8.18 0.49
CA GLY A 82 -7.06 7.92 1.78
C GLY A 82 -6.26 8.48 2.95
N HIS A 83 -4.93 8.29 2.94
CA HIS A 83 -4.03 8.88 3.92
C HIS A 83 -4.17 10.42 3.98
N LYS A 84 -4.15 11.12 2.85
CA LYS A 84 -4.33 12.58 2.82
C LYS A 84 -5.67 13.00 3.39
N ILE A 85 -6.75 12.33 3.01
CA ILE A 85 -8.10 12.63 3.46
C ILE A 85 -8.22 12.48 4.98
N LEU A 86 -7.66 11.41 5.56
CA LEU A 86 -7.73 11.12 6.99
C LEU A 86 -6.73 11.93 7.84
N THR A 87 -5.81 12.68 7.22
CA THR A 87 -4.74 13.43 7.90
C THR A 87 -4.83 14.95 7.69
N GLY A 88 -6.03 15.50 7.81
CA GLY A 88 -6.28 16.95 7.86
C GLY A 88 -6.59 17.60 6.52
N ARG A 89 -6.43 16.88 5.39
CA ARG A 89 -6.55 17.46 4.03
C ARG A 89 -7.87 17.16 3.33
N ARG A 90 -8.85 16.59 4.05
CA ARG A 90 -10.15 16.25 3.46
C ARG A 90 -10.87 17.44 2.81
N LYS A 91 -10.89 18.58 3.48
CA LYS A 91 -11.57 19.79 2.97
C LYS A 91 -10.95 20.31 1.67
N ASP A 92 -9.62 20.22 1.57
CA ASP A 92 -8.82 20.73 0.46
C ASP A 92 -8.54 19.67 -0.61
N PHE A 93 -8.98 18.42 -0.39
CA PHE A 93 -8.65 17.31 -1.29
C PHE A 93 -9.17 17.50 -2.72
N HIS A 94 -10.19 18.34 -2.90
CA HIS A 94 -10.66 18.77 -4.22
C HIS A 94 -9.62 19.56 -5.02
N THR A 95 -8.55 20.06 -4.39
CA THR A 95 -7.42 20.75 -5.04
C THR A 95 -6.26 19.81 -5.38
N ASN A 96 -6.39 18.50 -5.11
CA ASN A 96 -5.33 17.52 -5.32
C ASN A 96 -4.88 17.51 -6.79
N ARG A 97 -3.58 17.69 -7.05
CA ARG A 97 -2.94 17.81 -8.38
C ARG A 97 -3.35 19.06 -9.17
N ILE A 98 -3.93 20.06 -8.54
CA ILE A 98 -4.20 21.36 -9.16
C ILE A 98 -3.07 22.32 -8.79
N TYR A 99 -2.74 23.24 -9.69
CA TYR A 99 -1.72 24.26 -9.42
C TYR A 99 -2.02 25.03 -8.13
N LYS A 100 -1.01 25.18 -7.28
CA LYS A 100 -1.13 25.72 -5.91
C LYS A 100 -2.06 24.95 -4.95
N GLY A 101 -2.56 23.80 -5.37
CA GLY A 101 -3.33 22.89 -4.52
C GLY A 101 -2.43 21.81 -3.90
N LEU A 102 -3.11 20.75 -3.41
CA LEU A 102 -2.43 19.60 -2.80
C LEU A 102 -1.60 18.83 -3.83
N SER A 103 -0.42 18.39 -3.41
CA SER A 103 0.42 17.46 -4.18
C SER A 103 -0.30 16.14 -4.43
N GLY A 104 -0.04 15.52 -5.59
CA GLY A 104 -0.56 14.18 -5.91
C GLY A 104 0.07 13.04 -5.08
N PHE A 105 1.17 13.32 -4.38
CA PHE A 105 1.92 12.40 -3.52
C PHE A 105 2.10 12.98 -2.12
N PRO A 106 2.39 12.17 -1.11
CA PRO A 106 2.84 12.66 0.20
C PRO A 106 4.01 13.63 0.07
N LYS A 107 3.89 14.77 0.75
CA LYS A 107 4.87 15.86 0.71
C LYS A 107 5.06 16.45 2.11
N ARG A 108 6.29 16.38 2.65
CA ARG A 108 6.61 16.79 4.01
C ARG A 108 6.25 18.25 4.35
N SER A 109 6.32 19.14 3.37
CA SER A 109 5.93 20.56 3.58
C SER A 109 4.40 20.75 3.61
N GLU A 110 3.61 19.72 3.31
CA GLU A 110 2.16 19.76 3.27
C GLU A 110 1.53 19.28 4.58
N SER A 111 2.16 18.29 5.23
CA SER A 111 1.64 17.68 6.45
C SER A 111 2.71 17.00 7.28
N ILE A 112 2.60 17.09 8.60
CA ILE A 112 3.44 16.35 9.55
C ILE A 112 3.22 14.82 9.48
N TYR A 113 2.11 14.38 8.88
CA TYR A 113 1.80 12.97 8.65
C TYR A 113 2.54 12.40 7.43
N ASP A 114 3.03 13.26 6.54
CA ASP A 114 3.83 12.88 5.38
C ASP A 114 5.30 12.74 5.80
N THR A 115 5.64 11.60 6.40
CA THR A 115 6.95 11.39 7.06
C THR A 115 8.12 11.36 6.09
N PHE A 116 7.87 11.05 4.81
CA PHE A 116 8.86 11.02 3.74
C PHE A 116 8.27 11.57 2.44
N GLY A 117 9.05 12.34 1.70
CA GLY A 117 8.69 12.78 0.35
C GLY A 117 8.87 11.65 -0.64
N VAL A 118 7.84 11.34 -1.40
CA VAL A 118 7.80 10.17 -2.29
C VAL A 118 7.47 10.57 -3.74
N GLY A 119 7.64 9.63 -4.66
CA GLY A 119 7.44 9.79 -6.10
C GLY A 119 8.06 8.65 -6.88
N HIS A 120 9.25 8.20 -6.47
CA HIS A 120 9.91 7.03 -7.04
C HIS A 120 9.49 5.74 -6.30
N SER A 121 9.39 4.65 -7.06
CA SER A 121 9.08 3.33 -6.52
C SER A 121 10.25 2.73 -5.73
N SER A 122 9.94 1.75 -4.91
CA SER A 122 10.89 0.86 -4.23
C SER A 122 11.68 1.48 -3.08
N THR A 123 11.45 2.76 -2.73
CA THR A 123 12.26 3.51 -1.76
C THR A 123 11.74 3.41 -0.31
N SER A 124 10.50 2.99 -0.12
CA SER A 124 9.80 3.06 1.17
C SER A 124 10.45 2.22 2.26
N ILE A 125 10.94 1.02 1.91
CA ILE A 125 11.57 0.11 2.88
C ILE A 125 12.85 0.72 3.44
N SER A 126 13.73 1.21 2.57
CA SER A 126 14.98 1.85 2.99
C SER A 126 14.75 3.10 3.80
N ALA A 127 13.76 3.94 3.42
CA ALA A 127 13.38 5.13 4.16
C ALA A 127 12.85 4.80 5.57
N ALA A 128 11.89 3.87 5.67
CA ALA A 128 11.34 3.44 6.95
C ALA A 128 12.40 2.76 7.83
N LEU A 129 13.31 1.97 7.24
CA LEU A 129 14.42 1.34 7.95
C LEU A 129 15.38 2.37 8.54
N GLY A 130 15.73 3.41 7.78
CA GLY A 130 16.55 4.51 8.28
C GLY A 130 15.92 5.21 9.48
N MET A 131 14.60 5.48 9.42
CA MET A 131 13.84 6.06 10.54
C MET A 131 13.80 5.10 11.75
N ALA A 132 13.60 3.80 11.54
CA ALA A 132 13.60 2.79 12.59
C ALA A 132 14.97 2.68 13.26
N THR A 133 16.05 2.75 12.50
CA THR A 133 17.43 2.74 13.00
C THR A 133 17.70 4.00 13.82
N ALA A 134 17.31 5.18 13.34
CA ALA A 134 17.45 6.43 14.08
C ALA A 134 16.65 6.39 15.40
N SER A 135 15.43 5.85 15.40
CA SER A 135 14.63 5.69 16.61
C SER A 135 15.25 4.71 17.60
N LYS A 136 15.89 3.63 17.11
CA LYS A 136 16.65 2.69 17.96
C LYS A 136 17.81 3.39 18.66
N HIS A 137 18.60 4.20 17.93
CA HIS A 137 19.69 5.00 18.52
C HIS A 137 19.19 6.03 19.55
N LYS A 138 18.02 6.64 19.31
CA LYS A 138 17.35 7.56 20.23
C LYS A 138 16.59 6.85 21.36
N LYS A 139 16.70 5.53 21.48
CA LYS A 139 16.00 4.71 22.49
C LYS A 139 14.46 4.84 22.47
N GLN A 140 13.90 5.17 21.30
CA GLN A 140 12.45 5.31 21.08
C GLN A 140 11.83 3.94 20.67
N TYR A 141 12.00 2.92 21.48
CA TYR A 141 11.66 1.53 21.15
C TYR A 141 10.16 1.26 20.93
N LYS A 142 9.28 2.14 21.43
CA LYS A 142 7.83 2.03 21.27
C LYS A 142 7.34 2.56 19.91
N LYS A 143 8.15 3.41 19.26
CA LYS A 143 7.79 4.02 17.98
C LYS A 143 7.78 3.00 16.86
N GLN A 144 6.73 3.02 16.06
CA GLN A 144 6.56 2.11 14.93
C GLN A 144 6.94 2.78 13.62
N HIS A 145 7.52 2.00 12.71
CA HIS A 145 7.92 2.46 11.38
C HIS A 145 7.37 1.49 10.37
N ILE A 146 6.50 1.97 9.49
CA ILE A 146 5.74 1.18 8.55
C ILE A 146 6.10 1.61 7.13
N ALA A 147 6.49 0.67 6.28
CA ALA A 147 6.62 0.84 4.84
C ALA A 147 5.44 0.15 4.14
N VAL A 148 4.67 0.87 3.34
CA VAL A 148 3.61 0.30 2.50
C VAL A 148 4.10 0.28 1.07
N ILE A 149 4.32 -0.91 0.52
CA ILE A 149 4.89 -1.12 -0.81
C ILE A 149 4.00 -2.07 -1.62
N GLY A 150 3.77 -1.73 -2.89
CA GLY A 150 3.11 -2.62 -3.84
C GLY A 150 4.04 -3.72 -4.34
N ASP A 151 3.46 -4.84 -4.79
CA ASP A 151 4.18 -5.97 -5.37
C ASP A 151 5.07 -5.55 -6.56
N GLY A 152 4.61 -4.62 -7.40
CA GLY A 152 5.43 -4.03 -8.46
C GLY A 152 6.63 -3.24 -7.93
N GLY A 153 6.46 -2.43 -6.88
CA GLY A 153 7.54 -1.70 -6.22
C GLY A 153 8.54 -2.65 -5.53
N MET A 154 8.08 -3.81 -5.06
CA MET A 154 8.93 -4.82 -4.43
C MET A 154 9.93 -5.43 -5.41
N THR A 155 9.72 -5.35 -6.73
CA THR A 155 10.64 -5.89 -7.74
C THR A 155 11.92 -5.05 -7.93
N GLY A 156 11.96 -3.82 -7.43
CA GLY A 156 13.11 -2.94 -7.56
C GLY A 156 14.29 -3.35 -6.68
N GLY A 157 15.53 -3.24 -7.19
CA GLY A 157 16.75 -3.64 -6.47
C GLY A 157 16.89 -2.98 -5.10
N ILE A 158 16.56 -1.69 -4.99
CA ILE A 158 16.65 -0.95 -3.71
C ILE A 158 15.67 -1.48 -2.65
N ALA A 159 14.53 -2.08 -3.04
CA ALA A 159 13.64 -2.77 -2.10
C ALA A 159 14.31 -4.02 -1.53
N PHE A 160 15.01 -4.80 -2.36
CA PHE A 160 15.79 -5.97 -1.92
C PHE A 160 16.94 -5.57 -1.00
N GLU A 161 17.68 -4.50 -1.31
CA GLU A 161 18.73 -3.96 -0.44
C GLU A 161 18.15 -3.55 0.92
N GLY A 162 17.00 -2.85 0.90
CA GLY A 162 16.29 -2.46 2.12
C GLY A 162 15.87 -3.66 2.97
N MET A 163 15.32 -4.71 2.37
CA MET A 163 14.95 -5.95 3.07
C MET A 163 16.16 -6.69 3.64
N ASN A 164 17.22 -6.83 2.85
CA ASN A 164 18.47 -7.48 3.29
C ASN A 164 19.05 -6.77 4.51
N ASN A 165 19.13 -5.44 4.47
CA ASN A 165 19.63 -4.64 5.59
C ASN A 165 18.67 -4.68 6.80
N ALA A 166 17.36 -4.68 6.60
CA ALA A 166 16.38 -4.80 7.66
C ALA A 166 16.59 -6.09 8.47
N GLY A 167 16.82 -7.22 7.79
CA GLY A 167 17.05 -8.52 8.43
C GLY A 167 18.29 -8.57 9.30
N VAL A 168 19.35 -7.85 8.94
CA VAL A 168 20.59 -7.77 9.73
C VAL A 168 20.47 -6.75 10.87
N SER A 169 19.86 -5.60 10.63
CA SER A 169 19.78 -4.48 11.58
C SER A 169 18.97 -4.78 12.83
N LYS A 170 18.06 -5.76 12.77
CA LYS A 170 17.06 -6.09 13.82
C LYS A 170 16.24 -4.88 14.27
N SER A 171 16.12 -3.85 13.42
CA SER A 171 15.33 -2.65 13.69
C SER A 171 13.84 -2.99 13.64
N ASN A 172 13.02 -2.28 14.43
CA ASN A 172 11.58 -2.51 14.48
C ASN A 172 10.90 -1.83 13.28
N ILE A 173 10.80 -2.56 12.17
CA ILE A 173 10.13 -2.15 10.95
C ILE A 173 9.01 -3.13 10.61
N LEU A 174 7.86 -2.61 10.16
CA LEU A 174 6.77 -3.36 9.56
C LEU A 174 6.70 -3.01 8.06
N ILE A 175 6.89 -4.00 7.22
CA ILE A 175 6.69 -3.87 5.78
C ILE A 175 5.30 -4.41 5.46
N ILE A 176 4.44 -3.61 4.85
CA ILE A 176 3.16 -4.04 4.30
C ILE A 176 3.36 -4.26 2.81
N LEU A 177 3.33 -5.52 2.39
CA LEU A 177 3.30 -5.89 0.97
C LEU A 177 1.84 -5.87 0.51
N ASN A 178 1.47 -4.86 -0.26
CA ASN A 178 0.18 -4.73 -0.92
C ASN A 178 0.23 -5.43 -2.27
N ASP A 179 -0.22 -6.68 -2.31
CA ASP A 179 -0.17 -7.53 -3.49
C ASP A 179 -1.52 -7.53 -4.20
N ASN A 180 -1.55 -6.98 -5.41
CA ASN A 180 -2.71 -7.00 -6.30
C ASN A 180 -2.36 -7.52 -7.70
N CYS A 181 -1.17 -8.09 -7.86
CA CYS A 181 -0.63 -8.62 -9.11
C CYS A 181 -0.48 -7.58 -10.23
N MET A 182 -0.53 -6.28 -9.90
CA MET A 182 -0.55 -5.18 -10.86
C MET A 182 0.41 -4.07 -10.46
N SER A 183 1.21 -3.63 -11.43
CA SER A 183 1.86 -2.31 -11.43
C SER A 183 0.99 -1.29 -12.20
N ILE A 184 1.53 -0.57 -13.18
CA ILE A 184 0.74 0.09 -14.21
C ILE A 184 0.06 -1.01 -15.05
N ASP A 185 0.87 -1.94 -15.58
CA ASP A 185 0.48 -3.17 -16.24
C ASP A 185 0.61 -4.40 -15.33
N PRO A 186 0.14 -5.59 -15.73
CA PRO A 186 0.35 -6.82 -14.98
C PRO A 186 1.83 -7.06 -14.69
N ASN A 187 2.16 -7.38 -13.43
CA ASN A 187 3.54 -7.67 -13.04
C ASN A 187 4.08 -8.89 -13.77
N VAL A 188 5.39 -8.90 -13.99
CA VAL A 188 6.14 -9.98 -14.63
C VAL A 188 7.32 -10.43 -13.76
N GLY A 189 7.91 -11.56 -14.11
CA GLY A 189 9.14 -12.04 -13.47
C GLY A 189 8.93 -13.05 -12.34
N ALA A 190 10.04 -13.56 -11.81
CA ALA A 190 10.07 -14.64 -10.85
C ALA A 190 9.40 -14.28 -9.51
N LEU A 191 9.53 -13.05 -9.06
CA LEU A 191 8.90 -12.61 -7.81
C LEU A 191 7.38 -12.66 -7.89
N LYS A 192 6.77 -12.25 -9.01
CA LYS A 192 5.33 -12.42 -9.22
C LYS A 192 4.90 -13.87 -9.10
N ASN A 193 5.60 -14.78 -9.81
CA ASN A 193 5.29 -16.20 -9.78
C ASN A 193 5.42 -16.76 -8.36
N TYR A 194 6.45 -16.33 -7.62
CA TYR A 194 6.66 -16.70 -6.23
C TYR A 194 5.50 -16.24 -5.32
N LEU A 195 5.07 -14.97 -5.42
CA LEU A 195 3.95 -14.44 -4.63
C LEU A 195 2.63 -15.14 -4.98
N THR A 196 2.38 -15.39 -6.27
CA THR A 196 1.20 -16.15 -6.72
C THR A 196 1.21 -17.56 -6.14
N ASN A 197 2.34 -18.26 -6.16
CA ASN A 197 2.46 -19.60 -5.58
C ASN A 197 2.19 -19.61 -4.07
N ILE A 198 2.66 -18.60 -3.34
CA ILE A 198 2.34 -18.45 -1.92
C ILE A 198 0.83 -18.27 -1.72
N SER A 199 0.20 -17.38 -2.46
CA SER A 199 -1.22 -17.05 -2.28
C SER A 199 -2.15 -18.20 -2.66
N THR A 200 -1.76 -19.06 -3.59
CA THR A 200 -2.56 -20.19 -4.09
C THR A 200 -2.27 -21.54 -3.42
N SER A 201 -1.16 -21.65 -2.66
CA SER A 201 -0.76 -22.92 -2.03
C SER A 201 -1.75 -23.38 -0.96
N SER A 202 -2.26 -24.60 -1.11
CA SER A 202 -3.13 -25.25 -0.11
C SER A 202 -2.43 -25.50 1.22
N THR A 203 -1.15 -25.82 1.20
CA THR A 203 -0.29 -26.00 2.38
C THR A 203 -0.14 -24.70 3.13
N PHE A 204 0.05 -23.60 2.44
CA PHE A 204 0.16 -22.27 3.02
C PHE A 204 -1.15 -21.80 3.64
N ASN A 205 -2.28 -22.10 3.01
CA ASN A 205 -3.61 -21.79 3.53
C ASN A 205 -3.96 -22.59 4.81
N LYS A 206 -3.51 -23.85 4.93
CA LYS A 206 -3.62 -24.64 6.18
C LYS A 206 -2.75 -24.05 7.29
N LEU A 207 -1.48 -23.77 6.99
CA LEU A 207 -0.52 -23.19 7.93
C LEU A 207 -0.98 -21.81 8.45
N ARG A 208 -1.58 -20.98 7.58
CA ARG A 208 -2.20 -19.71 7.95
C ARG A 208 -3.22 -19.89 9.08
N ASN A 209 -4.14 -20.85 8.95
CA ASN A 209 -5.18 -21.11 9.94
C ASN A 209 -4.59 -21.58 11.27
N ASP A 210 -3.50 -22.33 11.26
CA ASP A 210 -2.86 -22.83 12.48
C ASP A 210 -2.04 -21.74 13.19
N ILE A 211 -1.33 -20.90 12.45
CA ILE A 211 -0.66 -19.70 13.01
C ILE A 211 -1.68 -18.77 13.68
N TRP A 212 -2.83 -18.56 13.05
CA TRP A 212 -3.89 -17.72 13.61
C TRP A 212 -4.54 -18.33 14.87
N LYS A 213 -4.75 -19.64 14.91
CA LYS A 213 -5.22 -20.36 16.12
C LYS A 213 -4.25 -20.22 17.28
N VAL A 214 -2.95 -20.30 17.00
CA VAL A 214 -1.89 -20.19 18.01
C VAL A 214 -1.77 -18.75 18.51
N LEU A 215 -1.76 -17.76 17.63
CA LEU A 215 -1.78 -16.34 18.01
C LEU A 215 -3.05 -16.00 18.81
N GLY A 216 -4.18 -16.65 18.51
CA GLY A 216 -5.43 -16.54 19.27
C GLY A 216 -5.32 -17.06 20.71
N LYS A 217 -4.59 -18.14 20.94
CA LYS A 217 -4.36 -18.72 22.27
C LYS A 217 -3.42 -17.87 23.15
N ILE A 218 -2.41 -17.23 22.56
CA ILE A 218 -1.45 -16.39 23.31
C ILE A 218 -2.12 -15.18 23.98
N SER A 219 -3.21 -14.66 23.40
CA SER A 219 -3.94 -13.52 23.97
C SER A 219 -4.72 -13.88 25.26
N LYS A 220 -4.93 -15.16 25.54
CA LYS A 220 -5.65 -15.65 26.74
C LYS A 220 -4.74 -15.99 27.93
N PHE A 221 -3.42 -16.02 27.74
CA PHE A 221 -2.46 -16.36 28.79
C PHE A 221 -1.62 -15.12 29.17
N GLY A 222 -1.68 -14.73 30.44
CA GLY A 222 -0.99 -13.59 31.04
C GLY A 222 0.56 -13.73 31.04
N PRO A 223 1.30 -12.97 31.89
CA PRO A 223 2.76 -12.74 31.80
C PRO A 223 3.69 -13.97 31.80
N ASN A 224 3.18 -15.16 32.05
CA ASN A 224 3.98 -16.41 32.07
C ASN A 224 4.23 -17.07 30.71
N ALA A 225 3.97 -16.36 29.60
CA ALA A 225 4.10 -16.86 28.23
C ALA A 225 5.53 -17.11 27.72
N ARG A 226 6.59 -16.87 28.53
CA ARG A 226 7.99 -17.11 28.11
C ARG A 226 8.30 -18.55 27.75
N GLY A 227 7.63 -19.53 28.40
CA GLY A 227 7.80 -20.96 28.10
C GLY A 227 7.09 -21.40 26.81
N ILE A 228 5.99 -20.76 26.47
CA ILE A 228 5.18 -21.05 25.27
C ILE A 228 5.87 -20.48 24.02
N GLY A 229 6.53 -19.31 24.13
CA GLY A 229 7.29 -18.69 23.03
C GLY A 229 8.42 -19.59 22.52
N LYS A 230 9.17 -20.26 23.41
CA LYS A 230 10.24 -21.20 23.02
C LYS A 230 9.72 -22.50 22.39
N LYS A 231 8.58 -23.03 22.86
CA LYS A 231 7.92 -24.20 22.25
C LYS A 231 7.34 -23.84 20.87
N LEU A 232 6.82 -22.63 20.71
CA LEU A 232 6.32 -22.12 19.44
C LEU A 232 7.43 -21.92 18.42
N GLU A 233 8.57 -21.37 18.86
CA GLU A 233 9.77 -21.20 18.00
C GLU A 233 10.30 -22.56 17.52
N LYS A 234 10.25 -23.59 18.36
CA LYS A 234 10.62 -24.96 17.97
C LYS A 234 9.62 -25.61 17.02
N SER A 235 8.31 -25.42 17.24
CA SER A 235 7.25 -25.93 16.36
C SER A 235 7.24 -25.20 15.01
N LEU A 236 7.48 -23.89 14.99
CA LEU A 236 7.66 -23.13 13.75
C LEU A 236 8.91 -23.59 12.98
N LYS A 237 10.03 -23.85 13.66
CA LYS A 237 11.25 -24.40 13.02
C LYS A 237 11.04 -25.78 12.42
N SER A 238 10.22 -26.66 13.02
CA SER A 238 9.99 -28.01 12.48
C SER A 238 9.08 -28.02 11.24
N PHE A 239 8.27 -26.99 11.03
CA PHE A 239 7.40 -26.84 9.84
C PHE A 239 8.09 -26.11 8.67
N ILE A 240 9.20 -25.42 8.92
CA ILE A 240 9.95 -24.62 7.92
C ILE A 240 10.86 -25.49 7.03
N THR A 241 11.01 -26.80 7.30
CA THR A 241 12.05 -27.63 6.69
C THR A 241 11.85 -27.99 5.22
N ASN A 242 10.77 -27.56 4.54
CA ASN A 242 10.60 -27.94 3.12
C ASN A 242 10.40 -26.80 2.10
N GLN A 243 10.20 -25.55 2.50
CA GLN A 243 10.29 -24.38 1.59
C GLN A 243 10.60 -23.12 2.41
N SER A 244 11.86 -22.73 2.49
CA SER A 244 12.24 -21.44 3.07
C SER A 244 11.58 -20.31 2.25
N ASN A 245 10.71 -19.56 2.88
CA ASN A 245 10.12 -18.36 2.31
C ASN A 245 11.24 -17.33 2.08
N LEU A 246 11.29 -16.69 0.89
CA LEU A 246 12.28 -15.68 0.53
C LEU A 246 12.49 -14.64 1.65
N PHE A 247 11.40 -14.16 2.25
CA PHE A 247 11.45 -13.14 3.29
C PHE A 247 12.09 -13.66 4.59
N GLU A 248 11.81 -14.90 4.95
CA GLU A 248 12.41 -15.55 6.13
C GLU A 248 13.88 -15.85 5.92
N SER A 249 14.29 -16.16 4.69
CA SER A 249 15.70 -16.29 4.32
C SER A 249 16.48 -14.98 4.49
N LEU A 250 15.79 -13.85 4.39
CA LEU A 250 16.32 -12.52 4.70
C LEU A 250 16.14 -12.13 6.19
N ASN A 251 15.79 -13.05 7.08
CA ASN A 251 15.51 -12.82 8.50
C ASN A 251 14.33 -11.86 8.77
N LEU A 252 13.39 -11.72 7.83
CA LEU A 252 12.14 -11.00 8.02
C LEU A 252 11.06 -11.99 8.45
N ARG A 253 10.39 -11.75 9.57
CA ARG A 253 9.25 -12.58 9.95
C ARG A 253 8.07 -12.31 9.01
N TYR A 254 7.63 -13.34 8.33
CA TYR A 254 6.56 -13.27 7.35
C TYR A 254 5.20 -13.60 7.98
N PHE A 255 4.19 -12.78 7.68
CA PHE A 255 2.80 -12.95 8.08
C PHE A 255 1.89 -12.77 6.86
N GLY A 256 0.95 -13.67 6.69
CA GLY A 256 0.01 -13.62 5.57
C GLY A 256 0.10 -14.85 4.66
N PRO A 257 -0.47 -14.80 3.45
CA PRO A 257 -1.27 -13.68 2.96
C PRO A 257 -2.61 -13.53 3.70
N ILE A 258 -3.09 -12.29 3.83
CA ILE A 258 -4.40 -11.98 4.38
C ILE A 258 -5.23 -11.18 3.38
N ASP A 259 -6.55 -11.21 3.53
CA ASP A 259 -7.45 -10.35 2.76
C ASP A 259 -7.29 -8.90 3.20
N GLY A 260 -6.79 -8.06 2.28
CA GLY A 260 -6.57 -6.64 2.50
C GLY A 260 -7.85 -5.79 2.45
N HIS A 261 -9.01 -6.40 2.18
CA HIS A 261 -10.33 -5.75 2.21
C HIS A 261 -11.18 -6.13 3.43
N ASN A 262 -10.69 -7.03 4.29
CA ASN A 262 -11.35 -7.34 5.54
C ASN A 262 -10.79 -6.43 6.65
N ILE A 263 -11.49 -5.33 6.94
CA ILE A 263 -11.06 -4.31 7.91
C ILE A 263 -10.89 -4.87 9.33
N ASP A 264 -11.78 -5.73 9.79
CA ASP A 264 -11.72 -6.33 11.12
C ASP A 264 -10.48 -7.22 11.27
N HIS A 265 -10.21 -8.04 10.24
CA HIS A 265 -9.03 -8.89 10.21
C HIS A 265 -7.73 -8.06 10.13
N LEU A 266 -7.72 -6.99 9.33
CA LEU A 266 -6.58 -6.07 9.25
C LEU A 266 -6.29 -5.42 10.60
N VAL A 267 -7.29 -4.82 11.25
CA VAL A 267 -7.13 -4.18 12.56
C VAL A 267 -6.60 -5.16 13.58
N HIS A 268 -7.23 -6.34 13.70
CA HIS A 268 -6.80 -7.37 14.63
C HIS A 268 -5.36 -7.84 14.39
N THR A 269 -4.98 -8.02 13.12
CA THR A 269 -3.63 -8.41 12.72
C THR A 269 -2.61 -7.34 13.07
N LEU A 270 -2.88 -6.09 12.71
CA LEU A 270 -1.97 -4.96 12.95
C LEU A 270 -1.79 -4.68 14.45
N GLU A 271 -2.85 -4.80 15.27
CA GLU A 271 -2.76 -4.70 16.75
C GLU A 271 -1.79 -5.73 17.34
N ARG A 272 -1.74 -6.94 16.78
CA ARG A 272 -0.82 -8.01 17.19
C ARG A 272 0.60 -7.73 16.69
N LEU A 273 0.75 -7.38 15.41
CA LEU A 273 2.05 -7.09 14.82
C LEU A 273 2.75 -5.89 15.47
N LYS A 274 1.98 -4.90 15.94
CA LYS A 274 2.49 -3.76 16.70
C LYS A 274 3.23 -4.17 17.97
N LYS A 275 2.86 -5.30 18.59
CA LYS A 275 3.47 -5.84 19.82
C LYS A 275 4.73 -6.69 19.55
N ILE A 276 4.98 -7.04 18.32
CA ILE A 276 6.11 -7.87 17.91
C ILE A 276 7.28 -6.97 17.53
N ASN A 277 8.43 -7.16 18.16
CA ASN A 277 9.65 -6.41 17.87
C ASN A 277 10.44 -7.03 16.70
N GLY A 278 11.27 -6.21 16.05
CA GLY A 278 12.14 -6.60 14.95
C GLY A 278 11.49 -6.53 13.57
N PRO A 279 12.23 -6.84 12.52
CA PRO A 279 11.77 -6.72 11.14
C PRO A 279 10.71 -7.77 10.82
N LYS A 280 9.64 -7.32 10.19
CA LYS A 280 8.49 -8.16 9.82
C LYS A 280 7.81 -7.67 8.57
N ILE A 281 7.21 -8.58 7.84
CA ILE A 281 6.42 -8.30 6.64
C ILE A 281 5.01 -8.86 6.80
N LEU A 282 4.01 -8.06 6.47
CA LEU A 282 2.62 -8.48 6.34
C LEU A 282 2.24 -8.44 4.87
N HIS A 283 1.87 -9.61 4.33
CA HIS A 283 1.40 -9.75 2.96
C HIS A 283 -0.12 -9.60 2.92
N CYS A 284 -0.61 -8.57 2.24
CA CYS A 284 -2.03 -8.27 2.05
C CYS A 284 -2.41 -8.47 0.58
N LEU A 285 -3.41 -9.31 0.33
CA LEU A 285 -3.99 -9.46 -1.01
C LEU A 285 -5.08 -8.40 -1.18
N THR A 286 -5.00 -7.62 -2.25
CA THR A 286 -5.97 -6.57 -2.56
C THR A 286 -6.41 -6.61 -4.01
N VAL A 287 -7.45 -5.85 -4.32
CA VAL A 287 -7.95 -5.66 -5.69
C VAL A 287 -7.79 -4.19 -6.05
N LYS A 288 -6.97 -3.91 -7.05
CA LYS A 288 -6.79 -2.56 -7.56
C LYS A 288 -8.10 -2.04 -8.16
N GLY A 289 -8.58 -0.91 -7.67
CA GLY A 289 -9.87 -0.35 -8.10
C GLY A 289 -11.08 -0.82 -7.30
N LYS A 290 -10.88 -1.53 -6.18
CA LYS A 290 -11.91 -2.11 -5.32
C LYS A 290 -13.08 -1.17 -5.04
N GLY A 291 -14.31 -1.66 -5.27
CA GLY A 291 -15.55 -0.92 -5.04
C GLY A 291 -15.93 0.06 -6.17
N TYR A 292 -15.19 0.01 -7.30
CA TYR A 292 -15.61 0.65 -8.54
C TYR A 292 -15.48 -0.33 -9.70
N GLU A 293 -16.58 -0.95 -10.08
CA GLU A 293 -16.63 -2.10 -11.00
C GLU A 293 -15.83 -1.91 -12.29
N LEU A 294 -15.95 -0.74 -12.92
CA LEU A 294 -15.20 -0.43 -14.15
C LEU A 294 -13.67 -0.42 -13.92
N ALA A 295 -13.22 -0.08 -12.71
CA ALA A 295 -11.79 -0.12 -12.39
C ALA A 295 -11.32 -1.53 -12.04
N GLU A 296 -12.15 -2.34 -11.42
CA GLU A 296 -11.86 -3.75 -11.17
C GLU A 296 -11.72 -4.53 -12.47
N GLN A 297 -12.60 -4.24 -13.46
CA GLN A 297 -12.60 -4.88 -14.79
C GLN A 297 -11.43 -4.47 -15.68
N ASN A 298 -10.89 -3.23 -15.54
CA ASN A 298 -9.78 -2.74 -16.36
C ASN A 298 -8.79 -1.91 -15.52
N GLN A 299 -7.97 -2.61 -14.75
CA GLN A 299 -7.07 -2.03 -13.75
C GLN A 299 -5.95 -1.17 -14.36
N THR A 300 -5.52 -1.46 -15.58
CA THR A 300 -4.52 -0.66 -16.33
C THR A 300 -5.09 0.72 -16.69
N LYS A 301 -6.25 0.74 -17.33
CA LYS A 301 -6.94 1.99 -17.73
C LYS A 301 -7.19 2.90 -16.51
N TRP A 302 -7.55 2.32 -15.38
CA TRP A 302 -7.93 3.03 -14.16
C TRP A 302 -6.77 3.24 -13.17
N HIS A 303 -5.53 3.00 -13.58
CA HIS A 303 -4.37 3.32 -12.75
C HIS A 303 -4.31 4.82 -12.45
N ALA A 304 -4.37 5.66 -13.49
CA ALA A 304 -4.47 7.10 -13.38
C ALA A 304 -5.46 7.62 -14.44
N THR A 305 -6.41 8.45 -14.01
CA THR A 305 -7.51 8.89 -14.87
C THR A 305 -7.51 10.39 -15.08
N SER A 306 -8.02 10.85 -16.24
CA SER A 306 -8.52 12.20 -16.42
C SER A 306 -9.92 12.32 -15.77
N LYS A 307 -10.58 13.49 -15.91
CA LYS A 307 -11.99 13.67 -15.51
C LYS A 307 -12.88 12.69 -16.24
N PHE A 308 -13.82 12.07 -15.52
CA PHE A 308 -14.73 11.08 -16.10
C PHE A 308 -16.14 11.18 -15.49
N ASP A 309 -17.10 10.62 -16.18
CA ASP A 309 -18.43 10.38 -15.66
C ASP A 309 -18.43 9.13 -14.80
N LYS A 310 -18.79 9.24 -13.52
CA LYS A 310 -18.67 8.13 -12.56
C LYS A 310 -19.64 6.97 -12.79
N ILE A 311 -20.71 7.18 -13.57
CA ILE A 311 -21.68 6.13 -13.89
C ILE A 311 -21.22 5.35 -15.11
N SER A 312 -20.92 6.05 -16.20
CA SER A 312 -20.55 5.42 -17.48
C SER A 312 -19.05 5.15 -17.63
N GLY A 313 -18.21 5.73 -16.77
CA GLY A 313 -16.74 5.66 -16.91
C GLY A 313 -16.18 6.37 -18.13
N LYS A 314 -16.99 7.12 -18.87
CA LYS A 314 -16.56 7.85 -20.05
C LYS A 314 -15.75 9.09 -19.65
N SER A 315 -14.58 9.27 -20.28
CA SER A 315 -13.77 10.46 -20.08
C SER A 315 -14.52 11.71 -20.51
N LYS A 316 -14.56 12.72 -19.66
CA LYS A 316 -15.07 14.05 -20.00
C LYS A 316 -13.99 14.77 -20.82
N LYS A 317 -14.00 14.59 -22.13
CA LYS A 317 -13.10 15.30 -23.04
C LYS A 317 -13.35 16.81 -22.90
N LYS A 318 -12.30 17.61 -22.78
CA LYS A 318 -12.40 19.04 -23.08
C LYS A 318 -12.76 19.14 -24.56
N ASN A 319 -13.76 19.94 -24.91
CA ASN A 319 -13.94 20.36 -26.30
C ASN A 319 -12.76 21.27 -26.66
N ILE A 320 -11.70 20.67 -27.17
CA ILE A 320 -10.51 21.41 -27.65
C ILE A 320 -10.83 21.76 -29.09
N ILE A 321 -11.13 23.03 -29.30
CA ILE A 321 -11.49 23.59 -30.62
C ILE A 321 -10.23 23.70 -31.52
N THR A 322 -9.05 23.83 -30.92
CA THR A 322 -7.78 23.95 -31.64
C THR A 322 -7.03 22.61 -31.68
N PRO A 323 -6.47 22.18 -32.84
CA PRO A 323 -5.62 21.02 -32.91
C PRO A 323 -4.46 21.14 -31.90
N GLN A 324 -4.30 20.15 -31.03
CA GLN A 324 -3.18 20.14 -30.10
C GLN A 324 -1.97 19.52 -30.80
N PRO A 325 -0.74 20.03 -30.59
CA PRO A 325 0.45 19.39 -31.08
C PRO A 325 0.58 17.97 -30.45
N PRO A 326 1.23 17.02 -31.13
CA PRO A 326 1.47 15.70 -30.58
C PRO A 326 2.30 15.80 -29.30
N LYS A 327 2.09 14.88 -28.36
CA LYS A 327 2.89 14.83 -27.14
C LYS A 327 4.30 14.35 -27.45
N TYR A 328 5.30 14.79 -26.68
CA TYR A 328 6.69 14.37 -26.87
C TYR A 328 6.86 12.85 -26.86
N GLN A 329 6.19 12.13 -25.93
CA GLN A 329 6.26 10.68 -25.89
C GLN A 329 5.70 10.01 -27.15
N ASP A 330 4.64 10.56 -27.75
CA ASP A 330 4.03 10.01 -28.95
C ASP A 330 4.96 10.20 -30.16
N VAL A 331 5.61 11.38 -30.26
CA VAL A 331 6.62 11.66 -31.28
C VAL A 331 7.81 10.72 -31.11
N PHE A 332 8.33 10.59 -29.90
CA PHE A 332 9.47 9.70 -29.61
C PHE A 332 9.14 8.24 -29.93
N GLY A 333 7.98 7.74 -29.45
CA GLY A 333 7.55 6.36 -29.69
C GLY A 333 7.41 6.03 -31.17
N ASN A 334 6.74 6.91 -31.95
CA ASN A 334 6.59 6.72 -33.38
C ASN A 334 7.94 6.76 -34.10
N THR A 335 8.83 7.68 -33.73
CA THR A 335 10.16 7.80 -34.32
C THR A 335 11.03 6.57 -34.06
N ILE A 336 11.04 6.05 -32.81
CA ILE A 336 11.87 4.87 -32.51
C ILE A 336 11.34 3.61 -33.21
N VAL A 337 10.00 3.47 -33.38
CA VAL A 337 9.40 2.38 -34.16
C VAL A 337 9.83 2.49 -35.65
N GLU A 338 9.77 3.68 -36.23
CA GLU A 338 10.20 3.93 -37.60
C GLU A 338 11.68 3.56 -37.79
N LEU A 339 12.54 4.00 -36.89
CA LEU A 339 13.99 3.71 -36.97
C LEU A 339 14.29 2.22 -36.77
N ALA A 340 13.62 1.54 -35.81
CA ALA A 340 13.78 0.10 -35.59
C ALA A 340 13.30 -0.75 -36.76
N ASN A 341 12.28 -0.32 -37.50
CA ASN A 341 11.86 -0.97 -38.74
C ASN A 341 12.93 -0.89 -39.84
N LYS A 342 13.67 0.19 -39.89
CA LYS A 342 14.78 0.41 -40.86
C LYS A 342 16.08 -0.26 -40.39
N ASN A 343 16.31 -0.39 -39.09
CA ASN A 343 17.55 -0.92 -38.55
C ASN A 343 17.26 -1.89 -37.36
N LYS A 344 17.42 -3.18 -37.61
CA LYS A 344 17.18 -4.27 -36.63
C LYS A 344 18.14 -4.23 -35.42
N LYS A 345 19.17 -3.40 -35.41
CA LYS A 345 20.06 -3.21 -34.27
C LYS A 345 19.51 -2.21 -33.25
N ILE A 346 18.42 -1.49 -33.57
CA ILE A 346 17.77 -0.56 -32.65
C ILE A 346 16.75 -1.36 -31.83
N VAL A 347 16.89 -1.32 -30.51
CA VAL A 347 15.99 -1.93 -29.55
C VAL A 347 15.58 -0.90 -28.51
N GLY A 348 14.35 -0.99 -27.99
CA GLY A 348 13.83 -0.15 -26.92
C GLY A 348 13.61 -0.96 -25.65
N ILE A 349 13.97 -0.38 -24.51
CA ILE A 349 13.68 -0.93 -23.18
C ILE A 349 12.88 0.11 -22.43
N THR A 350 11.69 -0.27 -21.94
CA THR A 350 10.87 0.58 -21.07
C THR A 350 10.47 -0.16 -19.79
N PRO A 351 10.64 0.46 -18.61
CA PRO A 351 10.26 -0.19 -17.36
C PRO A 351 8.75 -0.17 -17.10
N ALA A 352 7.99 0.80 -17.68
CA ALA A 352 6.58 0.97 -17.30
C ALA A 352 5.72 1.77 -18.29
N MET A 353 6.27 2.29 -19.37
CA MET A 353 5.55 3.16 -20.33
C MET A 353 5.68 2.61 -21.75
N PRO A 354 4.85 1.63 -22.14
CA PRO A 354 4.97 0.94 -23.42
C PRO A 354 4.42 1.75 -24.62
N SER A 355 3.74 2.87 -24.39
CA SER A 355 3.18 3.74 -25.42
C SER A 355 4.19 4.73 -25.99
#